data_491d511930dc4139e3b0956fbc610d35
#
_entry.id   491d511930dc4139e3b0956fbc610d35
#
_cell.length_a   1.000
_cell.length_b   1.000
_cell.length_c   1.000
_cell.angle_alpha   90.00
_cell.angle_beta   90.00
_cell.angle_gamma   90.00
#
_symmetry.space_group_name_H-M   'P 1'
#
loop_
_entity.id
_entity.type
_entity.pdbx_description
1 polymer ?
#
loop_
_entity_poly.entity_id
_entity_poly.type
_entity_poly.pdbx_seq_one_letter_code
_entity_poly.pdbx_strand_id
1 'polypeptide(L)'
;MLNFDKLDVQYNSVIDNDALVSDTLKDYNIVDISLDDIELINLLNTDYSEAFDRAKKGYFIFRGDVIDDNIVNRKPGIRISLNNSYNYYNRLLSNILNSWKHYPKRNQSFICTSSYEYASHWSDVVNLVLPINGTKLGICPKWDMWRSFTEHSDIERMLYFNIDISKFFSIINDTLADVHDYIFKYEDNKEVYRYIVKTESNIKKLTENKVNDLIEYFHADMYNANIFEYIVRNVYNNTETIISCLDDILNPEKNGFRTEFIESYSIPINKQRELWFSNEAIFIRIDYLWDNKNSRLFSELFK
;
A
#
# COMPACT_ATOMS: atom_id res chain seq x y z
N MET A 1 8.80 -37.06 0.44
CA MET A 1 7.61 -36.94 1.31
C MET A 1 7.76 -35.60 2.01
N LEU A 2 6.99 -34.61 1.60
CA LEU A 2 7.01 -33.28 2.21
C LEU A 2 6.46 -33.41 3.64
N ASN A 3 7.19 -32.91 4.63
CA ASN A 3 6.79 -32.98 6.03
C ASN A 3 6.03 -31.69 6.39
N PHE A 4 4.70 -31.75 6.29
CA PHE A 4 3.81 -30.61 6.47
C PHE A 4 3.64 -30.19 7.94
N ASP A 5 3.88 -31.11 8.91
CA ASP A 5 3.65 -30.86 10.33
C ASP A 5 4.55 -29.76 10.96
N LYS A 6 5.67 -29.43 10.31
CA LYS A 6 6.58 -28.38 10.78
C LYS A 6 6.19 -26.98 10.36
N LEU A 7 5.33 -26.81 9.35
CA LEU A 7 4.88 -25.52 8.84
C LEU A 7 3.80 -24.89 9.74
N ASP A 8 2.93 -25.69 10.36
CA ASP A 8 1.82 -25.22 11.18
C ASP A 8 2.24 -24.51 12.48
N VAL A 9 3.38 -24.89 13.05
CA VAL A 9 3.82 -24.36 14.37
C VAL A 9 4.37 -22.93 14.27
N GLN A 10 4.93 -22.55 13.12
CA GLN A 10 5.58 -21.24 12.93
C GLN A 10 4.60 -20.13 12.55
N TYR A 11 3.46 -20.46 11.91
CA TYR A 11 2.48 -19.48 11.45
C TYR A 11 1.49 -19.04 12.54
N ASN A 12 1.19 -19.90 13.51
CA ASN A 12 0.28 -19.54 14.61
C ASN A 12 0.85 -18.49 15.57
N SER A 13 2.17 -18.25 15.58
CA SER A 13 2.79 -17.20 16.38
C SER A 13 2.72 -15.79 15.77
N VAL A 14 2.32 -15.67 14.49
CA VAL A 14 2.23 -14.37 13.77
C VAL A 14 0.83 -13.74 13.93
N ILE A 15 -0.17 -14.51 14.32
CA ILE A 15 -1.57 -14.07 14.36
C ILE A 15 -1.90 -13.19 15.59
N ASP A 16 -1.11 -13.27 16.66
CA ASP A 16 -1.42 -12.61 17.95
C ASP A 16 -0.92 -11.16 18.09
N ASN A 17 -0.34 -10.55 17.06
CA ASN A 17 0.17 -9.19 17.12
C ASN A 17 -0.59 -8.22 16.21
N ASP A 18 -1.89 -8.03 16.43
CA ASP A 18 -2.65 -6.85 15.96
C ASP A 18 -2.31 -5.58 16.79
N ALA A 19 -1.09 -5.45 17.27
CA ALA A 19 -0.63 -4.24 17.91
C ALA A 19 -0.40 -3.18 16.81
N LEU A 20 -1.13 -2.07 16.94
CA LEU A 20 -0.92 -0.80 16.23
C LEU A 20 0.58 -0.51 16.08
N VAL A 21 1.12 -0.75 14.91
CA VAL A 21 2.51 -0.42 14.60
C VAL A 21 2.52 0.93 13.92
N SER A 22 2.99 1.93 14.65
CA SER A 22 3.34 3.21 14.06
C SER A 22 4.37 2.97 12.96
N ASP A 23 4.07 3.37 11.73
CA ASP A 23 5.01 3.41 10.62
C ASP A 23 6.12 4.42 10.98
N THR A 24 7.18 3.99 11.65
CA THR A 24 8.37 4.82 11.81
C THR A 24 9.04 4.95 10.45
N LEU A 25 8.81 6.08 9.83
CA LEU A 25 9.42 6.45 8.56
C LEU A 25 10.88 6.80 8.82
N LYS A 26 11.79 5.99 8.29
CA LYS A 26 13.18 6.40 8.15
C LYS A 26 13.28 7.29 6.91
N ASP A 27 13.80 8.50 7.12
CA ASP A 27 14.24 9.46 6.12
C ASP A 27 13.15 10.16 5.29
N TYR A 28 12.44 11.09 5.95
CA TYR A 28 11.91 12.26 5.24
C TYR A 28 12.99 13.35 5.20
N ASN A 29 13.24 13.96 4.06
CA ASN A 29 13.87 15.27 4.03
C ASN A 29 12.82 16.28 4.52
N ILE A 30 12.83 16.56 5.82
CA ILE A 30 12.02 17.61 6.42
C ILE A 30 12.73 18.90 6.08
N VAL A 31 12.07 19.76 5.32
CA VAL A 31 12.49 21.15 5.16
C VAL A 31 11.57 21.96 6.07
N ASP A 32 12.14 22.44 7.16
CA ASP A 32 11.43 23.33 8.08
C ASP A 32 11.05 24.61 7.34
N ILE A 33 9.75 24.87 7.20
CA ILE A 33 9.27 26.12 6.58
C ILE A 33 8.83 27.01 7.72
N SER A 34 9.74 27.84 8.23
CA SER A 34 9.40 28.97 9.07
C SER A 34 8.95 30.14 8.18
N LEU A 35 7.77 30.01 7.58
CA LEU A 35 7.16 31.08 6.79
C LEU A 35 6.18 31.85 7.66
N ASP A 36 6.12 33.17 7.46
CA ASP A 36 4.98 33.91 7.99
C ASP A 36 3.70 33.56 7.21
N ASP A 37 2.52 33.93 7.75
CA ASP A 37 1.22 33.61 7.14
C ASP A 37 1.10 34.13 5.69
N ILE A 38 1.77 35.23 5.35
CA ILE A 38 1.69 35.86 4.03
C ILE A 38 2.51 35.03 3.02
N GLU A 39 3.73 34.70 3.39
CA GLU A 39 4.63 33.88 2.57
C GLU A 39 4.04 32.48 2.32
N LEU A 40 3.49 31.85 3.36
CA LEU A 40 2.81 30.57 3.26
C LEU A 40 1.60 30.65 2.31
N ILE A 41 0.72 31.64 2.47
CA ILE A 41 -0.44 31.81 1.59
C ILE A 41 -0.02 32.08 0.15
N ASN A 42 1.06 32.85 -0.07
CA ASN A 42 1.59 33.04 -1.42
C ASN A 42 2.08 31.72 -2.02
N LEU A 43 2.82 30.91 -1.26
CA LEU A 43 3.28 29.59 -1.68
C LEU A 43 2.09 28.65 -2.00
N LEU A 44 1.07 28.65 -1.14
CA LEU A 44 -0.15 27.87 -1.34
C LEU A 44 -0.95 28.32 -2.57
N ASN A 45 -0.93 29.59 -2.93
CA ASN A 45 -1.60 30.11 -4.13
C ASN A 45 -0.77 29.96 -5.43
N THR A 46 0.49 29.52 -5.34
CA THR A 46 1.36 29.27 -6.50
C THR A 46 1.62 27.79 -6.69
N ASP A 47 2.54 27.22 -5.96
CA ASP A 47 3.06 25.88 -6.19
C ASP A 47 2.13 24.75 -5.67
N TYR A 48 1.21 25.09 -4.77
CA TYR A 48 0.24 24.18 -4.15
C TYR A 48 -1.22 24.59 -4.42
N SER A 49 -1.44 25.48 -5.39
CA SER A 49 -2.74 26.09 -5.66
C SER A 49 -3.84 25.09 -5.99
N GLU A 50 -3.52 24.00 -6.71
CA GLU A 50 -4.49 22.97 -7.03
C GLU A 50 -5.03 22.28 -5.76
N ALA A 51 -4.15 21.83 -4.88
CA ALA A 51 -4.53 21.21 -3.60
C ALA A 51 -5.24 22.21 -2.66
N PHE A 52 -4.75 23.43 -2.59
CA PHE A 52 -5.33 24.49 -1.77
C PHE A 52 -6.75 24.86 -2.23
N ASP A 53 -6.99 24.95 -3.54
CA ASP A 53 -8.32 25.19 -4.10
C ASP A 53 -9.29 24.02 -3.88
N ARG A 54 -8.78 22.79 -3.80
CA ARG A 54 -9.61 21.64 -3.41
C ARG A 54 -9.97 21.69 -1.93
N ALA A 55 -9.02 22.01 -1.08
CA ALA A 55 -9.26 22.19 0.35
C ALA A 55 -10.29 23.29 0.63
N LYS A 56 -10.19 24.46 -0.03
CA LYS A 56 -11.22 25.55 0.04
C LYS A 56 -12.62 25.10 -0.39
N LYS A 57 -12.74 24.07 -1.21
CA LYS A 57 -14.01 23.46 -1.62
C LYS A 57 -14.47 22.32 -0.71
N GLY A 58 -13.76 22.05 0.39
CA GLY A 58 -14.07 20.98 1.34
C GLY A 58 -13.56 19.59 0.95
N TYR A 59 -12.68 19.48 -0.05
CA TYR A 59 -12.04 18.23 -0.45
C TYR A 59 -10.66 18.14 0.19
N PHE A 60 -10.61 17.61 1.40
CA PHE A 60 -9.41 17.55 2.20
C PHE A 60 -8.67 16.22 2.04
N ILE A 61 -7.36 16.29 2.20
CA ILE A 61 -6.47 15.12 2.36
C ILE A 61 -5.84 15.20 3.74
N PHE A 62 -5.95 14.12 4.50
CA PHE A 62 -5.43 14.04 5.87
C PHE A 62 -4.39 12.94 6.01
N ARG A 63 -3.49 13.15 6.98
CA ARG A 63 -2.57 12.12 7.45
C ARG A 63 -2.36 12.23 8.95
N GLY A 64 -2.54 11.11 9.66
CA GLY A 64 -2.07 10.95 11.04
C GLY A 64 -0.57 10.67 11.02
N ASP A 65 0.24 11.57 11.57
CA ASP A 65 1.70 11.42 11.66
C ASP A 65 2.23 12.39 12.71
N VAL A 66 3.19 11.91 13.52
CA VAL A 66 3.82 12.77 14.52
C VAL A 66 4.77 13.73 13.80
N ILE A 67 4.40 15.00 13.83
CA ILE A 67 5.18 16.12 13.31
C ILE A 67 5.32 17.11 14.44
N ASP A 68 6.55 17.48 14.80
CA ASP A 68 6.81 18.42 15.90
C ASP A 68 6.43 19.85 15.52
N ASP A 69 6.63 20.20 14.25
CA ASP A 69 6.35 21.54 13.74
C ASP A 69 4.91 21.69 13.26
N ASN A 70 4.39 22.91 13.34
CA ASN A 70 3.02 23.22 12.94
C ASN A 70 2.78 23.14 11.44
N ILE A 71 3.80 23.49 10.65
CA ILE A 71 3.77 23.52 9.18
C ILE A 71 5.12 23.05 8.65
N VAL A 72 5.10 22.02 7.82
CA VAL A 72 6.33 21.48 7.22
C VAL A 72 6.12 21.14 5.74
N ASN A 73 7.15 21.32 4.94
CA ASN A 73 7.21 20.72 3.60
C ASN A 73 7.99 19.42 3.67
N ARG A 74 7.45 18.36 3.07
CA ARG A 74 8.04 17.03 3.09
C ARG A 74 8.09 16.42 1.71
N LYS A 75 9.16 15.65 1.46
CA LYS A 75 9.26 14.72 0.33
C LYS A 75 9.13 13.30 0.84
N PRO A 76 8.38 12.42 0.15
CA PRO A 76 8.28 11.04 0.58
C PRO A 76 9.61 10.33 0.43
N GLY A 77 10.02 9.61 1.48
CA GLY A 77 11.16 8.71 1.47
C GLY A 77 10.79 7.30 0.99
N ILE A 78 11.75 6.40 0.98
CA ILE A 78 11.47 4.98 0.77
C ILE A 78 10.81 4.44 2.03
N ARG A 79 9.56 4.00 1.90
CA ARG A 79 8.80 3.43 3.00
C ARG A 79 9.20 1.98 3.21
N ILE A 80 9.72 1.68 4.38
CA ILE A 80 9.89 0.32 4.88
C ILE A 80 8.83 0.13 5.95
N SER A 81 7.83 -0.71 5.69
CA SER A 81 6.86 -1.08 6.72
C SER A 81 7.56 -1.88 7.81
N LEU A 82 7.31 -1.56 9.08
CA LEU A 82 7.89 -2.27 10.22
C LEU A 82 7.35 -3.70 10.34
N ASN A 83 6.13 -3.93 9.89
CA ASN A 83 5.55 -5.26 9.74
C ASN A 83 5.93 -5.83 8.38
N ASN A 84 6.90 -6.69 8.37
CA ASN A 84 7.45 -7.34 7.18
C ASN A 84 6.39 -7.91 6.23
N SER A 85 5.20 -8.28 6.72
CA SER A 85 4.13 -8.90 5.96
C SER A 85 3.62 -8.09 4.76
N TYR A 86 3.66 -6.76 4.79
CA TYR A 86 3.10 -5.92 3.73
C TYR A 86 4.13 -5.33 2.76
N ASN A 87 5.42 -5.38 3.07
CA ASN A 87 6.47 -4.85 2.20
C ASN A 87 6.56 -5.59 0.86
N TYR A 88 6.30 -6.88 0.86
CA TYR A 88 6.29 -7.70 -0.34
C TYR A 88 5.28 -7.18 -1.37
N TYR A 89 4.04 -6.92 -0.96
CA TYR A 89 3.03 -6.38 -1.85
C TYR A 89 3.38 -4.98 -2.35
N ASN A 90 3.90 -4.13 -1.49
CA ASN A 90 4.35 -2.81 -1.91
C ASN A 90 5.41 -2.89 -3.01
N ARG A 91 6.30 -3.88 -2.96
CA ARG A 91 7.30 -4.12 -4.03
C ARG A 91 6.67 -4.73 -5.27
N LEU A 92 5.79 -5.73 -5.13
CA LEU A 92 5.05 -6.31 -6.25
C LEU A 92 4.30 -5.22 -7.00
N LEU A 93 3.45 -4.48 -6.31
CA LEU A 93 2.60 -3.44 -6.88
C LEU A 93 3.43 -2.28 -7.46
N SER A 94 4.49 -1.84 -6.78
CA SER A 94 5.26 -0.68 -7.21
C SER A 94 6.27 -0.96 -8.32
N ASN A 95 6.77 -2.20 -8.45
CA ASN A 95 7.96 -2.47 -9.26
C ASN A 95 7.86 -3.68 -10.20
N ILE A 96 6.91 -4.59 -9.99
CA ILE A 96 6.85 -5.88 -10.72
C ILE A 96 5.60 -5.97 -11.58
N LEU A 97 4.42 -5.63 -11.03
CA LEU A 97 3.16 -5.77 -11.75
C LEU A 97 2.93 -4.63 -12.74
N ASN A 98 2.71 -4.99 -14.00
CA ASN A 98 2.55 -4.02 -15.09
C ASN A 98 1.29 -3.16 -14.97
N SER A 99 0.20 -3.72 -14.46
CA SER A 99 -1.07 -3.01 -14.28
C SER A 99 -0.94 -1.81 -13.33
N TRP A 100 0.05 -1.80 -12.45
CA TRP A 100 0.30 -0.73 -11.48
C TRP A 100 1.27 0.37 -11.97
N LYS A 101 1.87 0.22 -13.13
CA LYS A 101 2.92 1.15 -13.63
C LYS A 101 2.46 2.60 -13.78
N HIS A 102 1.16 2.83 -13.93
CA HIS A 102 0.57 4.16 -14.08
C HIS A 102 0.15 4.79 -12.73
N TYR A 103 0.25 4.04 -11.63
CA TYR A 103 -0.01 4.51 -10.29
C TYR A 103 1.26 5.08 -9.64
N PRO A 104 1.14 6.04 -8.70
CA PRO A 104 2.29 6.44 -7.89
C PRO A 104 2.85 5.22 -7.15
N LYS A 105 4.18 5.11 -7.05
CA LYS A 105 4.82 3.99 -6.37
C LYS A 105 4.55 4.06 -4.87
N ARG A 106 3.73 3.12 -4.36
CA ARG A 106 3.29 3.15 -2.97
C ARG A 106 4.43 3.11 -1.95
N ASN A 107 5.52 2.37 -2.25
CA ASN A 107 6.71 2.32 -1.39
C ASN A 107 7.55 3.61 -1.38
N GLN A 108 7.20 4.59 -2.21
CA GLN A 108 7.83 5.91 -2.30
C GLN A 108 6.77 7.01 -2.18
N SER A 109 5.70 6.76 -1.42
CA SER A 109 4.54 7.65 -1.35
C SER A 109 4.15 7.95 0.09
N PHE A 110 3.56 9.12 0.27
CA PHE A 110 2.73 9.39 1.44
C PHE A 110 1.43 8.60 1.33
N ILE A 111 1.06 7.90 2.41
CA ILE A 111 -0.24 7.26 2.53
C ILE A 111 -1.13 8.20 3.33
N CYS A 112 -2.22 8.60 2.76
CA CYS A 112 -3.15 9.58 3.28
C CYS A 112 -4.59 9.06 3.24
N THR A 113 -5.51 9.81 3.78
CA THR A 113 -6.94 9.51 3.75
C THR A 113 -7.77 10.77 3.49
N SER A 114 -8.97 10.60 2.95
CA SER A 114 -9.96 11.67 2.85
C SER A 114 -10.71 11.93 4.16
N SER A 115 -10.51 11.13 5.20
CA SER A 115 -11.23 11.20 6.48
C SER A 115 -10.33 11.64 7.62
N TYR A 116 -10.71 12.72 8.31
CA TYR A 116 -10.05 13.15 9.54
C TYR A 116 -10.10 12.07 10.62
N GLU A 117 -11.27 11.47 10.83
CA GLU A 117 -11.48 10.40 11.82
C GLU A 117 -10.57 9.21 11.56
N TYR A 118 -10.42 8.81 10.30
CA TYR A 118 -9.54 7.69 9.97
C TYR A 118 -8.06 8.05 10.13
N ALA A 119 -7.67 9.28 9.83
CA ALA A 119 -6.31 9.75 10.08
C ALA A 119 -5.96 9.76 11.58
N SER A 120 -6.91 10.09 12.46
CA SER A 120 -6.71 10.07 13.91
C SER A 120 -6.51 8.68 14.51
N HIS A 121 -6.89 7.60 13.80
CA HIS A 121 -6.54 6.25 14.20
C HIS A 121 -5.06 5.92 13.97
N TRP A 122 -4.36 6.65 13.11
CA TRP A 122 -2.93 6.44 12.85
C TRP A 122 -2.03 7.21 13.83
N SER A 123 -2.49 8.38 14.29
CA SER A 123 -1.76 9.24 15.23
C SER A 123 -2.69 10.25 15.86
N ASP A 124 -2.39 10.65 17.11
CA ASP A 124 -3.07 11.76 17.79
C ASP A 124 -2.81 13.11 17.09
N VAL A 125 -1.74 13.21 16.32
CA VAL A 125 -1.44 14.39 15.49
C VAL A 125 -1.96 14.16 14.08
N VAL A 126 -2.98 14.91 13.69
CA VAL A 126 -3.55 14.88 12.35
C VAL A 126 -3.13 16.12 11.56
N ASN A 127 -2.69 15.91 10.34
CA ASN A 127 -2.25 16.95 9.44
C ASN A 127 -3.19 17.06 8.23
N LEU A 128 -3.52 18.30 7.84
CA LEU A 128 -3.98 18.62 6.50
C LEU A 128 -2.80 18.52 5.55
N VAL A 129 -2.96 17.83 4.44
CA VAL A 129 -1.89 17.57 3.46
C VAL A 129 -2.24 18.23 2.14
N LEU A 130 -1.35 19.07 1.66
CA LEU A 130 -1.49 19.80 0.42
C LEU A 130 -0.35 19.40 -0.54
N PRO A 131 -0.57 18.47 -1.47
CA PRO A 131 0.41 18.09 -2.47
C PRO A 131 0.73 19.24 -3.43
N ILE A 132 1.97 19.26 -3.96
CA ILE A 132 2.37 20.20 -5.01
C ILE A 132 1.54 20.02 -6.29
N ASN A 133 1.40 21.09 -7.07
CA ASN A 133 0.65 21.11 -8.34
C ASN A 133 1.09 19.99 -9.29
N GLY A 134 0.15 19.45 -10.06
CA GLY A 134 0.38 18.36 -10.98
C GLY A 134 0.59 17.00 -10.31
N THR A 135 0.38 16.90 -9.00
CA THR A 135 0.51 15.62 -8.27
C THR A 135 -0.56 14.64 -8.71
N LYS A 136 -0.11 13.44 -9.09
CA LYS A 136 -0.97 12.30 -9.38
C LYS A 136 -1.25 11.51 -8.11
N LEU A 137 -2.52 11.26 -7.84
CA LEU A 137 -3.00 10.47 -6.71
C LEU A 137 -3.32 9.04 -7.16
N GLY A 138 -2.96 8.05 -6.35
CA GLY A 138 -3.57 6.73 -6.37
C GLY A 138 -4.68 6.69 -5.31
N ILE A 139 -5.83 6.15 -5.65
CA ILE A 139 -7.03 6.19 -4.80
C ILE A 139 -7.62 4.81 -4.66
N CYS A 140 -7.80 4.36 -3.43
CA CYS A 140 -8.49 3.12 -3.11
C CYS A 140 -10.00 3.26 -3.24
N PRO A 141 -10.71 2.21 -3.67
CA PRO A 141 -12.18 2.17 -3.60
C PRO A 141 -12.69 2.13 -2.16
N LYS A 142 -11.85 1.75 -1.17
CA LYS A 142 -12.14 1.66 0.26
C LYS A 142 -11.24 2.57 1.09
N TRP A 143 -11.48 2.57 2.39
CA TRP A 143 -10.71 3.30 3.39
C TRP A 143 -9.32 2.68 3.68
N ASP A 144 -9.08 1.47 3.20
CA ASP A 144 -7.83 0.72 3.33
C ASP A 144 -7.53 -0.04 2.03
N MET A 145 -6.28 0.03 1.58
CA MET A 145 -5.84 -0.62 0.36
C MET A 145 -6.07 -2.13 0.37
N TRP A 146 -5.77 -2.77 1.48
CA TRP A 146 -5.83 -4.23 1.57
C TRP A 146 -7.28 -4.75 1.55
N ARG A 147 -8.21 -3.97 2.09
CA ARG A 147 -9.65 -4.26 2.01
C ARG A 147 -10.24 -4.00 0.62
N SER A 148 -9.55 -3.21 -0.19
CA SER A 148 -10.00 -2.90 -1.56
C SER A 148 -9.94 -4.11 -2.48
N PHE A 149 -9.04 -5.05 -2.25
CA PHE A 149 -8.91 -6.27 -3.05
C PHE A 149 -9.99 -7.33 -2.75
N THR A 150 -10.71 -7.23 -1.64
CA THR A 150 -11.67 -8.27 -1.21
C THR A 150 -13.05 -8.16 -1.87
N GLU A 151 -13.35 -7.09 -2.62
CA GLU A 151 -14.66 -6.89 -3.24
C GLU A 151 -14.78 -7.40 -4.68
N HIS A 152 -13.67 -7.42 -5.40
CA HIS A 152 -13.66 -7.69 -6.85
C HIS A 152 -12.78 -8.87 -7.23
N SER A 153 -11.98 -9.36 -6.29
CA SER A 153 -11.21 -10.58 -6.43
C SER A 153 -11.76 -11.63 -5.46
N ASP A 154 -11.57 -12.90 -5.76
CA ASP A 154 -11.94 -14.02 -4.87
C ASP A 154 -11.04 -14.09 -3.62
N ILE A 155 -10.35 -13.00 -3.28
CA ILE A 155 -9.52 -12.88 -2.07
C ILE A 155 -10.43 -12.62 -0.87
N GLU A 156 -10.56 -13.59 0.02
CA GLU A 156 -11.40 -13.46 1.22
C GLU A 156 -10.90 -12.35 2.16
N ARG A 157 -9.59 -12.33 2.45
CA ARG A 157 -8.88 -11.27 3.20
C ARG A 157 -7.42 -11.20 2.76
N MET A 158 -6.90 -10.00 2.62
CA MET A 158 -5.48 -9.83 2.26
C MET A 158 -4.50 -10.42 3.29
N LEU A 159 -4.87 -10.45 4.57
CA LEU A 159 -4.07 -11.13 5.60
C LEU A 159 -3.93 -12.63 5.28
N TYR A 160 -5.03 -13.29 4.96
CA TYR A 160 -5.02 -14.71 4.59
C TYR A 160 -4.30 -14.94 3.27
N PHE A 161 -4.53 -14.07 2.29
CA PHE A 161 -3.81 -14.15 1.02
C PHE A 161 -2.29 -14.01 1.20
N ASN A 162 -1.84 -13.16 2.14
CA ASN A 162 -0.43 -13.02 2.48
C ASN A 162 0.17 -14.30 3.07
N ILE A 163 -0.56 -14.96 3.98
CA ILE A 163 -0.16 -16.24 4.55
C ILE A 163 -0.09 -17.30 3.44
N ASP A 164 -1.11 -17.39 2.62
CA ASP A 164 -1.23 -18.38 1.56
C ASP A 164 -0.16 -18.21 0.48
N ILE A 165 0.15 -16.97 0.06
CA ILE A 165 1.20 -16.73 -0.93
C ILE A 165 2.59 -17.13 -0.40
N SER A 166 2.83 -16.91 0.89
CA SER A 166 4.06 -17.35 1.55
C SER A 166 4.16 -18.87 1.60
N LYS A 167 3.08 -19.55 1.99
CA LYS A 167 2.99 -21.03 1.96
C LYS A 167 3.19 -21.57 0.54
N PHE A 168 2.51 -20.98 -0.44
CA PHE A 168 2.63 -21.38 -1.85
C PHE A 168 4.08 -21.39 -2.34
N PHE A 169 4.80 -20.28 -2.13
CA PHE A 169 6.20 -20.22 -2.55
C PHE A 169 7.09 -21.19 -1.78
N SER A 170 6.88 -21.36 -0.47
CA SER A 170 7.65 -22.27 0.37
C SER A 170 7.50 -23.72 -0.06
N ILE A 171 6.27 -24.16 -0.28
CA ILE A 171 5.94 -25.54 -0.67
C ILE A 171 6.56 -25.88 -2.01
N ILE A 172 6.40 -25.02 -3.02
CA ILE A 172 6.90 -25.28 -4.37
C ILE A 172 8.42 -25.26 -4.45
N ASN A 173 9.07 -24.45 -3.61
CA ASN A 173 10.54 -24.38 -3.60
C ASN A 173 11.21 -25.35 -2.63
N ASP A 174 10.42 -26.13 -1.86
CA ASP A 174 10.92 -27.03 -0.82
C ASP A 174 11.90 -26.32 0.16
N THR A 175 11.54 -25.07 0.49
CA THR A 175 12.33 -24.24 1.38
C THR A 175 11.56 -24.01 2.67
N LEU A 176 12.12 -24.47 3.79
CA LEU A 176 11.66 -24.12 5.14
C LEU A 176 12.09 -22.69 5.53
N ALA A 177 12.86 -22.02 4.67
CA ALA A 177 13.21 -20.63 4.89
C ALA A 177 11.94 -19.79 4.71
N ASP A 178 11.63 -19.02 5.71
CA ASP A 178 10.54 -18.07 5.68
C ASP A 178 10.69 -17.21 4.40
N VAL A 179 9.77 -17.39 3.46
CA VAL A 179 9.73 -16.62 2.21
C VAL A 179 9.74 -15.12 2.51
N HIS A 180 9.17 -14.75 3.63
CA HIS A 180 9.26 -13.46 4.26
C HIS A 180 10.71 -12.98 4.35
N ASP A 181 11.59 -13.74 4.97
CA ASP A 181 12.99 -13.36 5.13
C ASP A 181 13.74 -13.31 3.79
N TYR A 182 13.39 -14.18 2.84
CA TYR A 182 14.11 -14.28 1.57
C TYR A 182 13.73 -13.14 0.61
N ILE A 183 12.44 -12.80 0.50
CA ILE A 183 11.96 -11.75 -0.40
C ILE A 183 12.20 -10.35 0.20
N PHE A 184 12.28 -10.24 1.54
CA PHE A 184 12.46 -8.97 2.24
C PHE A 184 13.92 -8.60 2.51
N LYS A 185 14.81 -9.55 2.59
CA LYS A 185 16.26 -9.31 2.76
C LYS A 185 16.90 -8.68 1.53
N TYR A 186 16.31 -8.86 0.35
CA TYR A 186 16.87 -8.36 -0.88
C TYR A 186 16.22 -7.02 -1.25
N GLU A 187 16.98 -5.94 -1.15
CA GLU A 187 16.63 -4.63 -1.69
C GLU A 187 16.49 -4.64 -3.23
N ASP A 188 17.01 -5.67 -3.88
CA ASP A 188 17.04 -5.81 -5.34
C ASP A 188 15.79 -6.54 -5.87
N ASN A 189 14.99 -5.82 -6.68
CA ASN A 189 13.85 -6.38 -7.39
C ASN A 189 14.21 -7.54 -8.32
N LYS A 190 15.46 -7.65 -8.76
CA LYS A 190 15.95 -8.76 -9.59
C LYS A 190 15.94 -10.09 -8.84
N GLU A 191 16.24 -10.07 -7.54
CA GLU A 191 16.22 -11.28 -6.73
C GLU A 191 14.78 -11.78 -6.51
N VAL A 192 13.83 -10.87 -6.26
CA VAL A 192 12.40 -11.21 -6.18
C VAL A 192 11.94 -11.85 -7.51
N TYR A 193 12.30 -11.24 -8.63
CA TYR A 193 11.98 -11.77 -9.95
C TYR A 193 12.59 -13.18 -10.18
N ARG A 194 13.87 -13.36 -9.87
CA ARG A 194 14.54 -14.66 -9.98
C ARG A 194 13.88 -15.74 -9.15
N TYR A 195 13.43 -15.40 -7.94
CA TYR A 195 12.74 -16.33 -7.06
C TYR A 195 11.40 -16.76 -7.65
N ILE A 196 10.61 -15.82 -8.19
CA ILE A 196 9.35 -16.12 -8.87
C ILE A 196 9.60 -17.04 -10.09
N VAL A 197 10.60 -16.73 -10.93
CA VAL A 197 10.95 -17.53 -12.10
C VAL A 197 11.42 -18.94 -11.71
N LYS A 198 12.16 -19.07 -10.60
CA LYS A 198 12.55 -20.39 -10.05
C LYS A 198 11.32 -21.20 -9.65
N THR A 199 10.37 -20.58 -8.94
CA THR A 199 9.11 -21.23 -8.53
C THR A 199 8.33 -21.71 -9.75
N GLU A 200 8.19 -20.85 -10.76
CA GLU A 200 7.56 -21.19 -12.03
C GLU A 200 8.22 -22.39 -12.72
N SER A 201 9.55 -22.41 -12.77
CA SER A 201 10.32 -23.54 -13.31
C SER A 201 10.10 -24.83 -12.52
N ASN A 202 9.90 -24.75 -11.20
CA ASN A 202 9.62 -25.92 -10.37
C ASN A 202 8.22 -26.48 -10.64
N ILE A 203 7.21 -25.63 -10.78
CA ILE A 203 5.84 -26.05 -11.15
C ILE A 203 5.86 -26.78 -12.50
N LYS A 204 6.55 -26.25 -13.51
CA LYS A 204 6.64 -26.83 -14.86
C LYS A 204 7.32 -28.21 -14.89
N LYS A 205 8.05 -28.57 -13.86
CA LYS A 205 8.70 -29.90 -13.73
C LYS A 205 7.86 -30.93 -12.98
N LEU A 206 6.71 -30.53 -12.41
CA LEU A 206 5.84 -31.46 -11.71
C LEU A 206 5.22 -32.46 -12.70
N THR A 207 4.86 -33.62 -12.19
CA THR A 207 3.96 -34.56 -12.90
C THR A 207 2.53 -34.17 -12.61
N GLU A 208 1.58 -34.57 -13.45
CA GLU A 208 0.15 -34.28 -13.26
C GLU A 208 -0.35 -34.76 -11.89
N ASN A 209 0.05 -35.95 -11.44
CA ASN A 209 -0.32 -36.44 -10.12
C ASN A 209 0.20 -35.52 -9.01
N LYS A 210 1.44 -35.03 -9.10
CA LYS A 210 1.97 -34.07 -8.10
C LYS A 210 1.27 -32.72 -8.13
N VAL A 211 0.80 -32.27 -9.29
CA VAL A 211 -0.02 -31.07 -9.41
C VAL A 211 -1.34 -31.27 -8.69
N ASN A 212 -2.00 -32.42 -8.88
CA ASN A 212 -3.25 -32.73 -8.19
C ASN A 212 -3.06 -32.86 -6.67
N ASP A 213 -2.02 -33.56 -6.22
CA ASP A 213 -1.67 -33.67 -4.80
C ASP A 213 -1.44 -32.29 -4.16
N LEU A 214 -0.77 -31.39 -4.88
CA LEU A 214 -0.49 -30.02 -4.45
C LEU A 214 -1.80 -29.19 -4.32
N ILE A 215 -2.71 -29.34 -5.27
CA ILE A 215 -3.99 -28.67 -5.27
C ILE A 215 -4.87 -29.18 -4.12
N GLU A 216 -4.91 -30.50 -3.91
CA GLU A 216 -5.63 -31.09 -2.75
C GLU A 216 -5.07 -30.52 -1.43
N TYR A 217 -3.76 -30.38 -1.32
CA TYR A 217 -3.13 -29.76 -0.16
C TYR A 217 -3.58 -28.30 0.02
N PHE A 218 -3.60 -27.51 -1.07
CA PHE A 218 -4.07 -26.11 -0.99
C PHE A 218 -5.50 -26.01 -0.48
N HIS A 219 -6.41 -26.87 -0.98
CA HIS A 219 -7.81 -26.88 -0.52
C HIS A 219 -7.97 -27.34 0.93
N ALA A 220 -7.01 -28.10 1.46
CA ALA A 220 -7.03 -28.54 2.86
C ALA A 220 -6.48 -27.48 3.82
N ASP A 221 -5.56 -26.61 3.39
CA ASP A 221 -4.72 -25.79 4.28
C ASP A 221 -4.66 -24.29 3.95
N MET A 222 -5.23 -23.84 2.83
CA MET A 222 -5.19 -22.43 2.42
C MET A 222 -6.60 -21.83 2.35
N TYR A 223 -6.73 -20.58 2.77
CA TYR A 223 -7.98 -19.81 2.67
C TYR A 223 -8.33 -19.45 1.22
N ASN A 224 -7.32 -19.14 0.41
CA ASN A 224 -7.49 -18.71 -0.97
C ASN A 224 -7.05 -19.81 -1.96
N ALA A 225 -7.36 -21.07 -1.65
CA ALA A 225 -6.92 -22.24 -2.40
C ALA A 225 -7.23 -22.15 -3.91
N ASN A 226 -8.42 -21.68 -4.29
CA ASN A 226 -8.83 -21.52 -5.68
C ASN A 226 -7.89 -20.63 -6.49
N ILE A 227 -7.35 -19.57 -5.87
CA ILE A 227 -6.40 -18.66 -6.50
C ILE A 227 -5.08 -19.38 -6.78
N PHE A 228 -4.58 -20.17 -5.84
CA PHE A 228 -3.32 -20.88 -6.00
C PHE A 228 -3.45 -22.09 -6.93
N GLU A 229 -4.60 -22.75 -6.93
CA GLU A 229 -4.95 -23.74 -7.96
C GLU A 229 -4.92 -23.10 -9.35
N TYR A 230 -5.57 -21.95 -9.53
CA TYR A 230 -5.56 -21.19 -10.78
C TYR A 230 -4.12 -20.88 -11.25
N ILE A 231 -3.27 -20.38 -10.35
CA ILE A 231 -1.85 -20.10 -10.68
C ILE A 231 -1.11 -21.37 -11.08
N VAL A 232 -1.21 -22.45 -10.29
CA VAL A 232 -0.49 -23.70 -10.58
C VAL A 232 -0.92 -24.30 -11.92
N ARG A 233 -2.22 -24.38 -12.21
CA ARG A 233 -2.72 -24.95 -13.45
C ARG A 233 -2.27 -24.15 -14.67
N ASN A 234 -2.35 -22.83 -14.62
CA ASN A 234 -1.95 -21.97 -15.73
C ASN A 234 -0.45 -22.06 -16.00
N VAL A 235 0.37 -22.05 -14.94
CA VAL A 235 1.83 -22.19 -15.06
C VAL A 235 2.23 -23.59 -15.53
N TYR A 236 1.62 -24.64 -15.01
CA TYR A 236 1.88 -26.03 -15.41
C TYR A 236 1.54 -26.25 -16.89
N ASN A 237 0.40 -25.74 -17.34
CA ASN A 237 -0.05 -25.84 -18.74
C ASN A 237 0.68 -24.88 -19.69
N ASN A 238 1.61 -24.06 -19.20
CA ASN A 238 2.30 -23.01 -19.96
C ASN A 238 1.37 -21.99 -20.63
N THR A 239 0.21 -21.72 -20.06
CA THR A 239 -0.72 -20.71 -20.55
C THR A 239 -0.38 -19.33 -20.03
N GLU A 240 0.13 -19.25 -18.79
CA GLU A 240 0.52 -18.02 -18.13
C GLU A 240 1.77 -18.18 -17.27
N THR A 241 2.30 -17.04 -16.79
CA THR A 241 3.37 -16.98 -15.78
C THR A 241 2.76 -16.68 -14.40
N ILE A 242 3.52 -16.94 -13.33
CA ILE A 242 3.09 -16.54 -11.97
C ILE A 242 2.84 -15.02 -11.92
N ILE A 243 3.71 -14.23 -12.56
CA ILE A 243 3.57 -12.76 -12.58
C ILE A 243 2.30 -12.34 -13.31
N SER A 244 1.97 -12.94 -14.46
CA SER A 244 0.75 -12.59 -15.20
C SER A 244 -0.52 -12.96 -14.42
N CYS A 245 -0.53 -14.11 -13.74
CA CYS A 245 -1.62 -14.49 -12.85
C CYS A 245 -1.79 -13.49 -11.69
N LEU A 246 -0.69 -13.12 -11.03
CA LEU A 246 -0.73 -12.14 -9.94
C LEU A 246 -1.14 -10.74 -10.43
N ASP A 247 -0.68 -10.34 -11.62
CA ASP A 247 -1.04 -9.05 -12.23
C ASP A 247 -2.53 -9.00 -12.61
N ASP A 248 -3.11 -10.13 -12.97
CA ASP A 248 -4.55 -10.25 -13.22
C ASP A 248 -5.37 -10.18 -11.92
N ILE A 249 -4.98 -10.95 -10.91
CA ILE A 249 -5.67 -11.01 -9.60
C ILE A 249 -5.60 -9.66 -8.88
N LEU A 250 -4.42 -9.06 -8.86
CA LEU A 250 -4.16 -7.79 -8.17
C LEU A 250 -4.30 -6.57 -9.09
N ASN A 251 -4.95 -6.71 -10.24
CA ASN A 251 -5.15 -5.63 -11.20
C ASN A 251 -5.91 -4.45 -10.56
N PRO A 252 -5.36 -3.23 -10.57
CA PRO A 252 -5.97 -2.11 -9.86
C PRO A 252 -7.33 -1.72 -10.44
N GLU A 253 -7.50 -1.72 -11.75
CA GLU A 253 -8.76 -1.35 -12.39
C GLU A 253 -9.87 -2.36 -12.08
N LYS A 254 -9.56 -3.67 -12.13
CA LYS A 254 -10.49 -4.73 -11.76
C LYS A 254 -10.92 -4.64 -10.29
N ASN A 255 -10.01 -4.18 -9.42
CA ASN A 255 -10.25 -4.00 -8.00
C ASN A 255 -10.75 -2.58 -7.63
N GLY A 256 -11.18 -1.79 -8.61
CA GLY A 256 -11.82 -0.49 -8.41
C GLY A 256 -10.89 0.64 -7.99
N PHE A 257 -9.58 0.46 -8.04
CA PHE A 257 -8.61 1.55 -7.84
C PHE A 257 -8.63 2.51 -9.02
N ARG A 258 -8.28 3.75 -8.77
CA ARG A 258 -8.16 4.76 -9.83
C ARG A 258 -7.00 5.71 -9.57
N THR A 259 -6.62 6.43 -10.59
CA THR A 259 -5.73 7.58 -10.47
C THR A 259 -6.43 8.85 -10.93
N GLU A 260 -6.12 9.97 -10.28
CA GLU A 260 -6.53 11.30 -10.74
C GLU A 260 -5.46 12.34 -10.37
N PHE A 261 -5.43 13.46 -11.04
CA PHE A 261 -4.58 14.58 -10.67
C PHE A 261 -5.23 15.38 -9.55
N ILE A 262 -4.39 16.01 -8.70
CA ILE A 262 -4.86 16.77 -7.54
C ILE A 262 -5.85 17.88 -7.92
N GLU A 263 -5.70 18.50 -9.07
CA GLU A 263 -6.63 19.51 -9.60
C GLU A 263 -8.07 19.00 -9.78
N SER A 264 -8.24 17.70 -10.00
CA SER A 264 -9.53 17.04 -10.21
C SER A 264 -10.07 16.36 -8.96
N TYR A 265 -9.25 16.30 -7.87
CA TYR A 265 -9.63 15.62 -6.64
C TYR A 265 -10.93 16.17 -6.04
N SER A 266 -11.89 15.29 -5.79
CA SER A 266 -13.24 15.68 -5.36
C SER A 266 -13.89 14.69 -4.40
N ILE A 267 -13.11 13.96 -3.62
CA ILE A 267 -13.65 13.03 -2.63
C ILE A 267 -14.10 13.82 -1.40
N PRO A 268 -15.41 13.78 -1.06
CA PRO A 268 -15.90 14.49 0.11
C PRO A 268 -15.47 13.80 1.41
N ILE A 269 -15.32 14.59 2.47
CA ILE A 269 -14.80 14.14 3.77
C ILE A 269 -15.59 12.98 4.41
N ASN A 270 -16.86 12.82 4.08
CA ASN A 270 -17.70 11.73 4.56
C ASN A 270 -17.48 10.40 3.81
N LYS A 271 -16.70 10.40 2.73
CA LYS A 271 -16.28 9.20 2.02
C LYS A 271 -14.87 8.85 2.43
N GLN A 272 -14.74 7.88 3.32
CA GLN A 272 -13.45 7.38 3.76
C GLN A 272 -12.76 6.64 2.61
N ARG A 273 -11.66 7.19 2.11
CA ARG A 273 -10.81 6.60 1.07
C ARG A 273 -9.34 6.72 1.47
N GLU A 274 -8.61 5.64 1.35
CA GLU A 274 -7.15 5.71 1.35
C GLU A 274 -6.68 6.23 0.01
N LEU A 275 -5.68 7.08 0.03
CA LEU A 275 -5.02 7.62 -1.15
C LEU A 275 -3.52 7.76 -0.92
N TRP A 276 -2.73 7.79 -1.99
CA TRP A 276 -1.29 7.95 -1.90
C TRP A 276 -0.73 8.72 -3.09
N PHE A 277 0.43 9.35 -2.88
CA PHE A 277 1.15 10.10 -3.90
C PHE A 277 2.64 10.20 -3.56
N SER A 278 3.50 10.36 -4.58
CA SER A 278 4.96 10.33 -4.46
C SER A 278 5.64 11.69 -4.64
N ASN A 279 4.88 12.77 -4.69
CA ASN A 279 5.39 14.14 -4.79
C ASN A 279 5.53 14.77 -3.39
N GLU A 280 6.24 15.90 -3.32
CA GLU A 280 6.31 16.70 -2.10
C GLU A 280 4.95 17.30 -1.72
N ALA A 281 4.78 17.59 -0.44
CA ALA A 281 3.55 18.19 0.08
C ALA A 281 3.82 19.05 1.31
N ILE A 282 2.98 20.06 1.50
CA ILE A 282 2.90 20.81 2.75
C ILE A 282 1.95 20.07 3.70
N PHE A 283 2.42 19.89 4.93
CA PHE A 283 1.65 19.33 6.04
C PHE A 283 1.38 20.44 7.03
N ILE A 284 0.11 20.62 7.41
CA ILE A 284 -0.34 21.64 8.36
C ILE A 284 -1.09 20.94 9.47
N ARG A 285 -0.62 21.05 10.70
CA ARG A 285 -1.29 20.45 11.86
C ARG A 285 -2.70 21.03 12.02
N ILE A 286 -3.66 20.16 12.21
CA ILE A 286 -5.07 20.56 12.37
C ILE A 286 -5.31 21.32 13.68
N ASP A 287 -4.69 20.88 14.79
CA ASP A 287 -4.77 21.59 16.06
C ASP A 287 -4.21 23.03 15.95
N TYR A 288 -3.07 23.22 15.28
CA TYR A 288 -2.54 24.55 15.00
C TYR A 288 -3.54 25.43 14.22
N LEU A 289 -4.22 24.89 13.21
CA LEU A 289 -5.25 25.63 12.46
C LEU A 289 -6.41 26.06 13.38
N TRP A 290 -6.89 25.20 14.27
CA TRP A 290 -7.96 25.49 15.20
C TRP A 290 -7.54 26.48 16.29
N ASP A 291 -6.32 26.42 16.79
CA ASP A 291 -5.79 27.40 17.75
C ASP A 291 -5.63 28.78 17.12
N ASN A 292 -5.38 28.82 15.81
CA ASN A 292 -5.21 30.05 15.02
C ASN A 292 -6.41 30.35 14.11
N LYS A 293 -7.64 30.09 14.57
CA LYS A 293 -8.87 30.27 13.77
C LYS A 293 -9.14 31.73 13.30
N ASN A 294 -8.45 32.71 13.88
CA ASN A 294 -8.48 34.08 13.43
C ASN A 294 -7.40 34.42 12.38
N SER A 295 -6.55 33.47 12.02
CA SER A 295 -5.54 33.63 10.97
C SER A 295 -6.17 33.77 9.60
N ARG A 296 -5.44 34.38 8.69
CA ARG A 296 -5.82 34.45 7.28
C ARG A 296 -5.89 33.06 6.65
N LEU A 297 -4.97 32.18 6.99
CA LEU A 297 -4.92 30.79 6.50
C LEU A 297 -6.21 30.03 6.85
N PHE A 298 -6.64 30.09 8.13
CA PHE A 298 -7.88 29.46 8.55
C PHE A 298 -9.10 30.02 7.79
N SER A 299 -9.14 31.35 7.64
CA SER A 299 -10.23 32.03 6.92
C SER A 299 -10.28 31.64 5.43
N GLU A 300 -9.15 31.35 4.78
CA GLU A 300 -9.12 30.91 3.39
C GLU A 300 -9.57 29.43 3.23
N LEU A 301 -9.29 28.59 4.21
CA LEU A 301 -9.61 27.15 4.16
C LEU A 301 -11.05 26.83 4.57
N PHE A 302 -11.67 27.62 5.47
CA PHE A 302 -12.93 27.27 6.11
C PHE A 302 -14.02 28.37 5.94
N LYS A 303 -13.91 29.15 4.87
CA LYS A 303 -15.00 30.06 4.43
C LYS A 303 -16.16 29.26 3.84
#